data_4c85139f4accaad7d7f7ad3d135f7fbd
#
_entry.id   4c85139f4accaad7d7f7ad3d135f7fbd
#
_cell.length_a   1.000
_cell.length_b   1.000
_cell.length_c   1.000
_cell.angle_alpha   90.00
_cell.angle_beta   90.00
_cell.angle_gamma   90.00
#
_symmetry.space_group_name_H-M   'P 1'
#
loop_
_entity.id
_entity.type
_entity.pdbx_description
1 polymer ?
#
loop_
_entity_poly.entity_id
_entity_poly.type
_entity_poly.pdbx_seq_one_letter_code
_entity_poly.pdbx_strand_id
1 'polypeptide(L)'
;IDYAGDTPPSADALWAQLFAKLDARGYGDRQIMIEPGRSLVGNAGVCLTEVLYLKPGEDKNFCIVDAAMNDLPRPTLYQAYHSIVPVAIDGTTPPVTCDVVGPICESGDWLGRDRTLAVKAGDHLAVLSAGAYSMSMASNYNSRNRPAELLVEGDTHHLIRERDRTEEQWANERLL
;
A
#
# COMPACT_ATOMS: atom_id res chain seq x y z
N ILE A 1 -13.64 2.82 1.27
CA ILE A 1 -12.30 2.90 1.86
C ILE A 1 -11.84 4.34 1.78
N ASP A 2 -11.37 4.84 2.88
CA ASP A 2 -10.72 6.14 2.95
C ASP A 2 -9.25 5.98 2.55
N TYR A 3 -8.84 6.63 1.46
CA TYR A 3 -7.44 6.69 1.03
C TYR A 3 -6.79 8.06 1.25
N ALA A 4 -7.59 9.12 1.29
CA ALA A 4 -7.11 10.50 1.30
C ALA A 4 -7.78 11.39 2.36
N GLY A 5 -8.42 10.82 3.36
CA GLY A 5 -9.24 11.53 4.33
C GLY A 5 -10.67 11.80 3.85
N ASP A 6 -11.10 11.15 2.77
CA ASP A 6 -12.49 11.17 2.31
C ASP A 6 -13.37 10.43 3.31
N THR A 7 -14.59 10.89 3.48
CA THR A 7 -15.60 10.21 4.30
C THR A 7 -16.51 9.37 3.39
N PRO A 8 -16.23 8.08 3.20
CA PRO A 8 -17.11 7.22 2.42
C PRO A 8 -18.48 7.08 3.10
N PRO A 9 -19.56 6.83 2.34
CA PRO A 9 -20.86 6.57 2.94
C PRO A 9 -20.78 5.35 3.86
N SER A 10 -21.56 5.37 4.95
CA SER A 10 -21.65 4.21 5.83
C SER A 10 -22.22 2.99 5.09
N ALA A 11 -21.89 1.80 5.55
CA ALA A 11 -22.44 0.56 5.00
C ALA A 11 -23.98 0.59 5.02
N ASP A 12 -24.57 1.03 6.12
CA ASP A 12 -26.03 1.12 6.26
C ASP A 12 -26.65 2.07 5.23
N ALA A 13 -26.06 3.23 5.01
CA ALA A 13 -26.55 4.20 4.02
C ALA A 13 -26.45 3.63 2.58
N LEU A 14 -25.37 2.90 2.29
CA LEU A 14 -25.21 2.23 0.99
C LEU A 14 -26.25 1.14 0.78
N TRP A 15 -26.46 0.30 1.78
CA TRP A 15 -27.43 -0.78 1.73
C TRP A 15 -28.88 -0.25 1.63
N ALA A 16 -29.22 0.77 2.40
CA ALA A 16 -30.55 1.40 2.33
C ALA A 16 -30.84 1.93 0.92
N GLN A 17 -29.87 2.60 0.29
CA GLN A 17 -30.01 3.07 -1.08
C GLN A 17 -30.14 1.94 -2.10
N LEU A 18 -29.37 0.87 -1.94
CA LEU A 18 -29.41 -0.29 -2.83
C LEU A 18 -30.78 -0.98 -2.77
N PHE A 19 -31.26 -1.29 -1.56
CA PHE A 19 -32.56 -1.94 -1.37
C PHE A 19 -33.71 -1.07 -1.89
N ALA A 20 -33.72 0.23 -1.61
CA ALA A 20 -34.74 1.13 -2.15
C ALA A 20 -34.77 1.13 -3.69
N LYS A 21 -33.61 1.05 -4.34
CA LYS A 21 -33.51 0.97 -5.81
C LYS A 21 -34.00 -0.38 -6.36
N LEU A 22 -33.76 -1.47 -5.64
CA LEU A 22 -34.21 -2.81 -6.01
C LEU A 22 -35.75 -2.90 -5.87
N ASP A 23 -36.30 -2.43 -4.76
CA ASP A 23 -37.74 -2.38 -4.51
C ASP A 23 -38.47 -1.58 -5.59
N ALA A 24 -37.98 -0.38 -5.91
CA ALA A 24 -38.55 0.48 -6.94
C ALA A 24 -38.56 -0.15 -8.35
N ARG A 25 -37.71 -1.18 -8.57
CA ARG A 25 -37.63 -1.94 -9.84
C ARG A 25 -38.30 -3.30 -9.80
N GLY A 26 -38.98 -3.65 -8.72
CA GLY A 26 -39.66 -4.94 -8.53
C GLY A 26 -38.73 -6.12 -8.24
N TYR A 27 -37.53 -5.85 -7.68
CA TYR A 27 -36.54 -6.87 -7.31
C TYR A 27 -36.36 -7.01 -5.79
N GLY A 28 -37.27 -6.48 -4.98
CA GLY A 28 -37.15 -6.49 -3.52
C GLY A 28 -37.20 -7.87 -2.89
N ASP A 29 -37.71 -8.88 -3.60
CA ASP A 29 -37.76 -10.27 -3.18
C ASP A 29 -36.48 -11.08 -3.52
N ARG A 30 -35.51 -10.45 -4.18
CA ARG A 30 -34.31 -11.13 -4.64
C ARG A 30 -33.26 -11.24 -3.55
N GLN A 31 -32.61 -12.40 -3.48
CA GLN A 31 -31.42 -12.58 -2.67
C GLN A 31 -30.25 -11.83 -3.31
N ILE A 32 -29.56 -11.02 -2.50
CA ILE A 32 -28.38 -10.27 -2.92
C ILE A 32 -27.13 -10.95 -2.39
N MET A 33 -26.19 -11.22 -3.26
CA MET A 33 -24.85 -11.70 -2.93
C MET A 33 -23.82 -10.67 -3.34
N ILE A 34 -22.80 -10.45 -2.51
CA ILE A 34 -21.68 -9.54 -2.77
C ILE A 34 -20.36 -10.21 -2.45
N GLU A 35 -19.29 -9.72 -3.04
CA GLU A 35 -17.92 -10.16 -2.79
C GLU A 35 -17.07 -8.98 -2.26
N PRO A 36 -17.22 -8.57 -0.99
CA PRO A 36 -16.63 -7.35 -0.46
C PRO A 36 -15.16 -7.59 -0.04
N GLY A 37 -14.23 -7.68 -0.98
CA GLY A 37 -12.81 -7.89 -0.69
C GLY A 37 -12.16 -6.66 -0.07
N ARG A 38 -11.95 -5.61 -0.88
CA ARG A 38 -11.20 -4.41 -0.47
C ARG A 38 -11.80 -3.68 0.73
N SER A 39 -13.12 -3.58 0.83
CA SER A 39 -13.78 -2.91 1.94
C SER A 39 -13.58 -3.59 3.30
N LEU A 40 -13.23 -4.88 3.31
CA LEU A 40 -12.93 -5.61 4.54
C LEU A 40 -11.47 -5.44 4.98
N VAL A 41 -10.53 -5.56 4.05
CA VAL A 41 -9.11 -5.68 4.41
C VAL A 41 -8.26 -4.47 4.01
N GLY A 42 -8.75 -3.57 3.14
CA GLY A 42 -7.94 -2.48 2.62
C GLY A 42 -7.30 -1.63 3.69
N ASN A 43 -8.08 -1.13 4.65
CA ASN A 43 -7.59 -0.28 5.73
C ASN A 43 -6.97 -1.08 6.90
N ALA A 44 -7.08 -2.40 6.89
CA ALA A 44 -6.50 -3.26 7.94
C ALA A 44 -5.00 -3.52 7.76
N GLY A 45 -4.43 -3.18 6.61
CA GLY A 45 -3.02 -3.43 6.33
C GLY A 45 -2.23 -2.16 6.06
N VAL A 46 -0.97 -2.20 6.45
CA VAL A 46 0.04 -1.17 6.15
C VAL A 46 1.25 -1.82 5.48
N CYS A 47 1.89 -1.08 4.57
CA CYS A 47 3.20 -1.45 4.05
C CYS A 47 4.24 -0.63 4.82
N LEU A 48 5.09 -1.31 5.57
CA LEU A 48 6.19 -0.69 6.32
C LEU A 48 7.41 -0.61 5.41
N THR A 49 8.09 0.55 5.40
CA THR A 49 9.29 0.77 4.59
C THR A 49 10.29 1.64 5.33
N GLU A 50 11.59 1.43 5.07
CA GLU A 50 12.67 2.23 5.62
C GLU A 50 13.07 3.34 4.63
N VAL A 51 13.32 4.52 5.14
CA VAL A 51 13.93 5.62 4.39
C VAL A 51 15.42 5.36 4.24
N LEU A 52 15.85 5.02 3.04
CA LEU A 52 17.26 4.77 2.75
C LEU A 52 18.06 6.08 2.75
N TYR A 53 17.56 7.09 2.05
CA TYR A 53 18.11 8.45 2.09
C TYR A 53 17.18 9.48 1.44
N LEU A 54 17.41 10.75 1.75
CA LEU A 54 16.78 11.88 1.08
C LEU A 54 17.74 12.41 0.00
N LYS A 55 17.24 12.55 -1.22
CA LYS A 55 17.99 13.12 -2.34
C LYS A 55 17.38 14.48 -2.70
N PRO A 56 18.00 15.60 -2.28
CA PRO A 56 17.60 16.91 -2.74
C PRO A 56 17.91 17.08 -4.23
N GLY A 57 17.06 17.79 -4.94
CA GLY A 57 17.22 18.12 -6.33
C GLY A 57 16.86 19.58 -6.58
N GLU A 58 17.23 20.12 -7.74
CA GLU A 58 16.92 21.51 -8.10
C GLU A 58 15.42 21.73 -8.26
N ASP A 59 14.74 20.82 -8.96
CA ASP A 59 13.30 20.93 -9.22
C ASP A 59 12.45 20.12 -8.22
N LYS A 60 12.97 19.01 -7.73
CA LYS A 60 12.19 18.07 -6.89
C LYS A 60 13.11 17.27 -5.96
N ASN A 61 12.64 17.06 -4.73
CA ASN A 61 13.31 16.16 -3.78
C ASN A 61 12.74 14.75 -3.88
N PHE A 62 13.57 13.78 -3.54
CA PHE A 62 13.17 12.37 -3.48
C PHE A 62 13.46 11.80 -2.09
N CYS A 63 12.48 11.08 -1.55
CA CYS A 63 12.62 10.22 -0.40
C CYS A 63 12.73 8.78 -0.93
N ILE A 64 13.94 8.24 -0.93
CA ILE A 64 14.20 6.89 -1.46
C ILE A 64 14.01 5.90 -0.33
N VAL A 65 13.15 4.90 -0.57
CA VAL A 65 12.78 3.88 0.41
C VAL A 65 13.12 2.48 -0.11
N ASP A 66 13.10 1.48 0.77
CA ASP A 66 13.37 0.09 0.41
C ASP A 66 12.17 -0.65 -0.19
N ALA A 67 10.93 -0.19 0.05
CA ALA A 67 9.77 -0.68 -0.67
C ALA A 67 9.73 -0.14 -2.10
N ALA A 68 9.07 -0.87 -3.01
CA ALA A 68 9.00 -0.52 -4.41
C ALA A 68 7.64 -0.87 -5.04
N MET A 69 7.49 -0.53 -6.32
CA MET A 69 6.29 -0.85 -7.09
C MET A 69 5.98 -2.35 -7.16
N ASN A 70 6.97 -3.21 -6.97
CA ASN A 70 6.75 -4.66 -6.91
C ASN A 70 6.06 -5.11 -5.63
N ASP A 71 6.15 -4.33 -4.54
CA ASP A 71 5.53 -4.60 -3.24
C ASP A 71 4.13 -4.00 -3.15
N LEU A 72 3.97 -2.76 -3.64
CA LEU A 72 2.71 -2.03 -3.69
C LEU A 72 2.51 -1.41 -5.08
N PRO A 73 1.96 -2.15 -6.06
CA PRO A 73 1.90 -1.69 -7.45
C PRO A 73 0.81 -0.65 -7.73
N ARG A 74 -0.15 -0.47 -6.83
CA ARG A 74 -1.33 0.38 -7.07
C ARG A 74 -1.03 1.85 -7.39
N PRO A 75 -0.08 2.54 -6.73
CA PRO A 75 0.28 3.89 -7.11
C PRO A 75 0.74 3.98 -8.57
N THR A 76 1.61 3.09 -9.00
CA THR A 76 2.15 3.05 -10.37
C THR A 76 1.09 2.69 -11.40
N LEU A 77 0.29 1.64 -11.15
CA LEU A 77 -0.67 1.11 -12.13
C LEU A 77 -1.93 1.98 -12.27
N TYR A 78 -2.40 2.54 -11.16
CA TYR A 78 -3.72 3.19 -11.10
C TYR A 78 -3.64 4.64 -10.62
N GLN A 79 -2.43 5.17 -10.39
CA GLN A 79 -2.22 6.46 -9.73
C GLN A 79 -2.97 6.54 -8.38
N ALA A 80 -3.09 5.38 -7.72
CA ALA A 80 -3.83 5.27 -6.48
C ALA A 80 -3.11 6.04 -5.37
N TYR A 81 -3.85 6.87 -4.66
CA TYR A 81 -3.34 7.54 -3.48
C TYR A 81 -3.29 6.56 -2.30
N HIS A 82 -2.17 6.55 -1.60
CA HIS A 82 -2.03 5.96 -0.27
C HIS A 82 -1.46 7.01 0.66
N SER A 83 -2.01 7.16 1.85
CA SER A 83 -1.43 8.04 2.86
C SER A 83 -0.09 7.44 3.32
N ILE A 84 0.94 8.27 3.42
CA ILE A 84 2.28 7.88 3.86
C ILE A 84 2.61 8.71 5.09
N VAL A 85 2.88 8.05 6.20
CA VAL A 85 3.14 8.71 7.48
C VAL A 85 4.41 8.17 8.14
N PRO A 86 5.18 9.01 8.84
CA PRO A 86 6.27 8.53 9.67
C PRO A 86 5.75 7.62 10.79
N VAL A 87 6.47 6.52 11.07
CA VAL A 87 6.14 5.63 12.20
C VAL A 87 6.47 6.28 13.54
N ALA A 88 7.55 7.06 13.55
CA ALA A 88 7.94 7.85 14.73
C ALA A 88 8.18 9.30 14.31
N ILE A 89 7.80 10.23 15.20
CA ILE A 89 7.99 11.66 15.01
C ILE A 89 8.93 12.15 16.10
N ASP A 90 10.12 12.60 15.73
CA ASP A 90 11.11 13.12 16.69
C ASP A 90 10.87 14.59 17.05
N GLY A 91 10.01 15.29 16.33
CA GLY A 91 9.66 16.70 16.54
C GLY A 91 10.77 17.70 16.18
N THR A 92 11.93 17.23 15.73
CA THR A 92 13.11 18.06 15.44
C THR A 92 13.46 18.10 13.94
N THR A 93 13.11 17.06 13.20
CA THR A 93 13.38 16.96 11.75
C THR A 93 12.45 17.90 10.99
N PRO A 94 12.99 18.84 10.18
CA PRO A 94 12.16 19.74 9.39
C PRO A 94 11.43 18.96 8.28
N PRO A 95 10.17 19.32 7.97
CA PRO A 95 9.43 18.69 6.89
C PRO A 95 10.01 19.07 5.52
N VAL A 96 10.05 18.10 4.61
CA VAL A 96 10.47 18.26 3.22
C VAL A 96 9.38 17.72 2.30
N THR A 97 9.04 18.48 1.26
CA THR A 97 8.16 17.98 0.19
C THR A 97 8.99 17.19 -0.80
N CYS A 98 8.62 15.93 -1.04
CA CYS A 98 9.36 15.00 -1.88
C CYS A 98 8.43 13.96 -2.52
N ASP A 99 8.92 13.30 -3.58
CA ASP A 99 8.33 12.06 -4.06
C ASP A 99 8.95 10.88 -3.29
N VAL A 100 8.10 9.99 -2.79
CA VAL A 100 8.52 8.75 -2.15
C VAL A 100 8.68 7.70 -3.24
N VAL A 101 9.91 7.24 -3.47
CA VAL A 101 10.29 6.38 -4.59
C VAL A 101 11.06 5.16 -4.11
N GLY A 102 10.87 4.06 -4.83
CA GLY A 102 11.61 2.81 -4.57
C GLY A 102 12.98 2.76 -5.27
N PRO A 103 13.70 1.64 -5.13
CA PRO A 103 15.04 1.45 -5.67
C PRO A 103 15.05 0.85 -7.08
N ILE A 104 13.92 0.62 -7.71
CA ILE A 104 13.85 0.01 -9.05
C ILE A 104 14.21 1.06 -10.11
N CYS A 105 15.00 0.67 -11.12
CA CYS A 105 15.35 1.52 -12.24
C CYS A 105 14.20 1.66 -13.27
N GLU A 106 13.03 2.06 -12.78
CA GLU A 106 11.78 2.23 -13.52
C GLU A 106 11.19 3.60 -13.17
N SER A 107 10.82 4.38 -14.16
CA SER A 107 10.23 5.72 -13.95
C SER A 107 8.89 5.67 -13.18
N GLY A 108 8.23 4.54 -13.20
CA GLY A 108 7.01 4.27 -12.46
C GLY A 108 7.23 3.87 -11.00
N ASP A 109 8.46 3.69 -10.53
CA ASP A 109 8.74 3.21 -9.16
C ASP A 109 8.56 4.29 -8.11
N TRP A 110 7.33 4.67 -7.87
CA TRP A 110 6.95 5.62 -6.82
C TRP A 110 5.76 5.10 -6.01
N LEU A 111 5.80 5.37 -4.70
CA LEU A 111 4.73 5.05 -3.76
C LEU A 111 3.83 6.25 -3.46
N GLY A 112 4.37 7.45 -3.61
CA GLY A 112 3.61 8.70 -3.44
C GLY A 112 4.35 9.90 -3.99
N ARG A 113 3.62 10.83 -4.57
CA ARG A 113 4.16 12.08 -5.11
C ARG A 113 3.78 13.27 -4.25
N ASP A 114 4.64 14.27 -4.21
CA ASP A 114 4.42 15.54 -3.52
C ASP A 114 4.00 15.37 -2.05
N ARG A 115 4.73 14.49 -1.32
CA ARG A 115 4.49 14.21 0.10
C ARG A 115 5.33 15.14 0.97
N THR A 116 4.70 15.78 1.95
CA THR A 116 5.44 16.57 2.95
C THR A 116 5.68 15.70 4.17
N LEU A 117 6.95 15.34 4.39
CA LEU A 117 7.38 14.39 5.41
C LEU A 117 8.52 14.98 6.24
N ALA A 118 8.45 14.78 7.56
CA ALA A 118 9.51 15.13 8.51
C ALA A 118 10.28 13.85 8.86
N VAL A 119 11.23 13.46 7.99
CA VAL A 119 11.97 12.20 8.09
C VAL A 119 13.43 12.37 7.67
N LYS A 120 14.27 11.45 8.10
CA LYS A 120 15.68 11.30 7.74
C LYS A 120 16.00 9.85 7.40
N ALA A 121 17.19 9.60 6.86
CA ALA A 121 17.65 8.24 6.60
C ALA A 121 17.62 7.37 7.87
N GLY A 122 17.18 6.14 7.72
CA GLY A 122 16.96 5.17 8.80
C GLY A 122 15.59 5.27 9.48
N ASP A 123 14.80 6.32 9.21
CA ASP A 123 13.42 6.39 9.71
C ASP A 123 12.53 5.40 8.96
N HIS A 124 11.40 5.03 9.59
CA HIS A 124 10.41 4.15 8.98
C HIS A 124 9.14 4.92 8.61
N LEU A 125 8.59 4.58 7.46
CA LEU A 125 7.31 5.07 6.96
C LEU A 125 6.30 3.93 6.94
N ALA A 126 5.04 4.26 7.24
CA ALA A 126 3.89 3.40 7.03
C ALA A 126 3.09 3.93 5.84
N VAL A 127 2.96 3.11 4.80
CA VAL A 127 2.05 3.35 3.69
C VAL A 127 0.72 2.70 4.05
N LEU A 128 -0.30 3.54 4.32
CA LEU A 128 -1.58 3.11 4.85
C LEU A 128 -2.49 2.49 3.76
N SER A 129 -3.53 1.79 4.21
CA SER A 129 -4.54 1.15 3.34
C SER A 129 -3.94 0.15 2.34
N ALA A 130 -2.89 -0.55 2.74
CA ALA A 130 -2.18 -1.54 1.93
C ALA A 130 -2.70 -2.98 2.11
N GLY A 131 -3.80 -3.20 2.85
CA GLY A 131 -4.32 -4.55 3.10
C GLY A 131 -4.99 -5.22 1.90
N ALA A 132 -5.27 -4.46 0.84
CA ALA A 132 -5.84 -5.00 -0.40
C ALA A 132 -4.99 -4.60 -1.60
N TYR A 133 -4.77 -5.57 -2.51
CA TYR A 133 -4.05 -5.36 -3.78
C TYR A 133 -2.59 -4.86 -3.59
N SER A 134 -1.99 -5.16 -2.45
CA SER A 134 -0.56 -5.06 -2.19
C SER A 134 0.06 -6.44 -2.40
N MET A 135 0.12 -7.29 -1.38
CA MET A 135 0.73 -8.61 -1.47
C MET A 135 0.09 -9.51 -2.54
N SER A 136 -1.24 -9.44 -2.75
CA SER A 136 -1.92 -10.23 -3.78
C SER A 136 -1.54 -9.83 -5.22
N MET A 137 -0.99 -8.65 -5.43
CA MET A 137 -0.47 -8.17 -6.70
C MET A 137 1.05 -7.99 -6.69
N ALA A 138 1.70 -8.25 -5.56
CA ALA A 138 3.15 -8.18 -5.46
C ALA A 138 3.81 -9.19 -6.40
N SER A 139 4.97 -8.82 -6.91
CA SER A 139 5.69 -9.61 -7.89
C SER A 139 7.19 -9.63 -7.63
N ASN A 140 7.90 -10.44 -8.39
CA ASN A 140 9.35 -10.43 -8.39
C ASN A 140 9.93 -9.53 -9.51
N TYR A 141 9.17 -8.50 -9.91
CA TYR A 141 9.67 -7.55 -10.91
C TYR A 141 11.05 -7.04 -10.52
N ASN A 142 11.92 -6.96 -11.52
CA ASN A 142 13.32 -6.58 -11.35
C ASN A 142 14.11 -7.48 -10.38
N SER A 143 13.75 -8.77 -10.31
CA SER A 143 14.34 -9.81 -9.44
C SER A 143 14.29 -9.45 -7.94
N ARG A 144 13.36 -8.64 -7.51
CA ARG A 144 13.15 -8.32 -6.10
C ARG A 144 12.32 -9.40 -5.43
N ASN A 145 12.68 -9.71 -4.20
CA ASN A 145 11.92 -10.62 -3.35
C ASN A 145 10.68 -9.92 -2.78
N ARG A 146 9.56 -10.62 -2.73
CA ARG A 146 8.37 -10.11 -2.04
C ARG A 146 8.62 -10.08 -0.53
N PRO A 147 8.08 -9.07 0.19
CA PRO A 147 8.30 -8.90 1.62
C PRO A 147 7.60 -9.98 2.45
N ALA A 148 7.96 -10.08 3.73
CA ALA A 148 7.22 -10.86 4.70
C ALA A 148 5.87 -10.22 5.02
N GLU A 149 4.90 -11.03 5.49
CA GLU A 149 3.64 -10.53 6.06
C GLU A 149 3.53 -10.91 7.54
N LEU A 150 3.15 -9.95 8.33
CA LEU A 150 2.89 -10.10 9.76
C LEU A 150 1.43 -9.80 10.04
N LEU A 151 0.77 -10.68 10.77
CA LEU A 151 -0.52 -10.41 11.40
C LEU A 151 -0.28 -9.83 12.79
N VAL A 152 -0.88 -8.69 13.08
CA VAL A 152 -0.79 -8.04 14.39
C VAL A 152 -2.13 -8.15 15.09
N GLU A 153 -2.13 -8.65 16.31
CA GLU A 153 -3.30 -8.79 17.18
C GLU A 153 -2.97 -8.23 18.57
N GLY A 154 -3.46 -7.03 18.86
CA GLY A 154 -3.08 -6.31 20.07
C GLY A 154 -1.57 -6.08 20.13
N ASP A 155 -0.92 -6.61 21.17
CA ASP A 155 0.53 -6.48 21.40
C ASP A 155 1.34 -7.66 20.83
N THR A 156 0.70 -8.57 20.12
CA THR A 156 1.34 -9.74 19.55
C THR A 156 1.42 -9.65 18.03
N HIS A 157 2.42 -10.31 17.46
CA HIS A 157 2.55 -10.43 16.01
C HIS A 157 2.88 -11.86 15.62
N HIS A 158 2.39 -12.26 14.45
CA HIS A 158 2.59 -13.58 13.89
C HIS A 158 3.12 -13.44 12.46
N LEU A 159 4.19 -14.15 12.16
CA LEU A 159 4.68 -14.28 10.80
C LEU A 159 3.71 -15.21 10.04
N ILE A 160 2.92 -14.65 9.13
CA ILE A 160 1.95 -15.41 8.33
C ILE A 160 2.44 -15.70 6.91
N ARG A 161 3.50 -15.00 6.48
CA ARG A 161 4.21 -15.24 5.22
C ARG A 161 5.68 -14.89 5.39
N GLU A 162 6.56 -15.82 5.07
CA GLU A 162 8.00 -15.57 5.02
C GLU A 162 8.35 -14.67 3.81
N ARG A 163 9.45 -13.94 3.93
CA ARG A 163 10.04 -13.22 2.80
C ARG A 163 10.51 -14.23 1.76
N ASP A 164 10.27 -13.93 0.47
CA ASP A 164 10.82 -14.75 -0.62
C ASP A 164 12.33 -14.83 -0.53
N ARG A 165 12.88 -15.95 -0.93
CA ARG A 165 14.34 -16.14 -1.12
C ARG A 165 14.70 -15.96 -2.57
N THR A 166 15.84 -15.36 -2.81
CA THR A 166 16.31 -15.07 -4.18
C THR A 166 16.42 -16.36 -5.01
N GLU A 167 16.88 -17.45 -4.38
CA GLU A 167 17.06 -18.75 -5.03
C GLU A 167 15.75 -19.39 -5.50
N GLU A 168 14.63 -19.03 -4.88
CA GLU A 168 13.31 -19.55 -5.24
C GLU A 168 12.82 -18.99 -6.58
N GLN A 169 13.35 -17.85 -7.01
CA GLN A 169 12.94 -17.21 -8.27
C GLN A 169 13.33 -18.03 -9.49
N TRP A 170 14.40 -18.82 -9.42
CA TRP A 170 14.85 -19.68 -10.51
C TRP A 170 14.81 -21.18 -10.19
N ALA A 171 14.14 -21.58 -9.11
CA ALA A 171 14.06 -22.99 -8.69
C ALA A 171 13.45 -23.91 -9.76
N ASN A 172 12.67 -23.35 -10.69
CA ASN A 172 12.03 -24.08 -11.79
C ASN A 172 12.84 -24.01 -13.11
N GLU A 173 13.95 -23.28 -13.15
CA GLU A 173 14.79 -23.18 -14.34
C GLU A 173 15.69 -24.41 -14.46
N ARG A 174 16.04 -24.77 -15.68
CA ARG A 174 16.94 -25.88 -15.99
C ARG A 174 18.06 -25.41 -16.90
N LEU A 175 19.29 -25.78 -16.56
CA LEU A 175 20.41 -25.62 -17.47
C LEU A 175 20.26 -26.61 -18.62
N LEU A 176 20.50 -26.15 -19.86
CA LEU A 176 20.52 -26.97 -21.07
C LEU A 176 21.88 -27.65 -21.24
#